data_a6f8f0f0e7879e0003df097d5c2360f5
#
_entry.id   a6f8f0f0e7879e0003df097d5c2360f5
#
_cell.length_a   1.000
_cell.length_b   1.000
_cell.length_c   1.000
_cell.angle_alpha   90.00
_cell.angle_beta   90.00
_cell.angle_gamma   90.00
#
_symmetry.space_group_name_H-M   'P 1'
#
loop_
_entity.id
_entity.type
_entity.pdbx_description
1 polymer ?
#
loop_
_entity_poly.entity_id
_entity_poly.type
_entity_poly.pdbx_seq_one_letter_code
_entity_poly.pdbx_strand_id
1 'polypeptide(L)'
;MAKGGMMKKILVSIVDDDQFCRESMCRLMRSLGYTADVFSSAAEFLTSPRLAETACLIADVQMPAMTGLELHRRLVETGQAIPTILMTAFPNTVDRARALNDGVMCYLRKPAEEEHLTRCVREALRSADSPEEDL
;
A
#
# COMPACT_ATOMS: atom_id res chain seq x y z
N MET A 1 -25.68 -17.56 9.05
CA MET A 1 -25.19 -17.37 9.54
C MET A 1 -24.40 -16.49 9.60
N ALA A 2 -24.35 -16.16 10.21
CA ALA A 2 -23.49 -15.21 10.52
C ALA A 2 -22.21 -15.36 9.94
N LYS A 3 -22.04 -16.33 9.23
CA LYS A 3 -20.87 -16.48 8.65
C LYS A 3 -20.47 -15.38 7.86
N GLY A 4 -21.32 -14.78 7.09
CA GLY A 4 -20.97 -13.66 6.29
C GLY A 4 -20.42 -12.54 7.12
N GLY A 5 -20.97 -12.36 8.29
CA GLY A 5 -20.50 -11.31 9.14
C GLY A 5 -19.12 -11.53 9.69
N MET A 6 -18.68 -12.76 9.62
CA MET A 6 -17.37 -13.04 10.14
C MET A 6 -16.29 -12.77 9.14
N MET A 7 -16.63 -12.56 7.90
CA MET A 7 -15.63 -12.34 6.89
C MET A 7 -15.27 -10.88 6.88
N LYS A 8 -14.09 -10.57 7.36
CA LYS A 8 -13.63 -9.21 7.32
C LYS A 8 -13.16 -8.86 5.95
N LYS A 9 -13.51 -7.68 5.49
CA LYS A 9 -13.02 -7.20 4.23
C LYS A 9 -11.59 -6.73 4.40
N ILE A 10 -10.78 -7.05 3.43
CA ILE A 10 -9.39 -6.66 3.46
C ILE A 10 -9.29 -5.21 3.02
N LEU A 11 -8.64 -4.40 3.82
CA LEU A 11 -8.51 -2.97 3.54
C LEU A 11 -7.17 -2.66 2.89
N VAL A 12 -7.23 -2.07 1.69
CA VAL A 12 -6.06 -1.57 0.99
C VAL A 12 -6.13 -0.05 1.05
N SER A 13 -5.09 0.59 1.56
CA SER A 13 -5.04 2.04 1.64
C SER A 13 -4.17 2.57 0.51
N ILE A 14 -4.62 3.63 -0.14
CA ILE A 14 -3.96 4.19 -1.30
C ILE A 14 -3.63 5.66 -1.03
N VAL A 15 -2.37 6.02 -1.13
CA VAL A 15 -1.93 7.39 -0.89
C VAL A 15 -1.26 7.90 -2.16
N ASP A 16 -1.86 8.91 -2.78
CA ASP A 16 -1.34 9.46 -4.02
C ASP A 16 -1.92 10.87 -4.18
N ASP A 17 -1.09 11.85 -4.46
CA ASP A 17 -1.58 13.22 -4.60
C ASP A 17 -2.25 13.47 -5.94
N ASP A 18 -2.16 12.52 -6.88
CA ASP A 18 -2.82 12.63 -8.17
C ASP A 18 -4.20 11.96 -8.09
N GLN A 19 -5.26 12.76 -8.25
CA GLN A 19 -6.61 12.24 -8.11
C GLN A 19 -6.93 11.14 -9.11
N PHE A 20 -6.47 11.29 -10.33
CA PHE A 20 -6.75 10.30 -11.36
C PHE A 20 -6.14 8.95 -10.98
N CYS A 21 -4.91 8.95 -10.53
CA CYS A 21 -4.25 7.72 -10.10
C CYS A 21 -4.95 7.11 -8.90
N ARG A 22 -5.33 7.95 -7.91
CA ARG A 22 -6.04 7.46 -6.74
C ARG A 22 -7.31 6.74 -7.12
N GLU A 23 -8.12 7.36 -7.99
CA GLU A 23 -9.39 6.80 -8.36
C GLU A 23 -9.24 5.53 -9.17
N SER A 24 -8.24 5.50 -10.03
CA SER A 24 -7.98 4.35 -10.86
C SER A 24 -7.61 3.14 -10.02
N MET A 25 -6.71 3.35 -9.07
CA MET A 25 -6.29 2.26 -8.19
C MET A 25 -7.42 1.83 -7.26
N CYS A 26 -8.23 2.78 -6.81
CA CYS A 26 -9.37 2.47 -5.97
C CYS A 26 -10.33 1.54 -6.70
N ARG A 27 -10.63 1.85 -7.95
CA ARG A 27 -11.53 1.02 -8.74
C ARG A 27 -10.96 -0.38 -8.92
N LEU A 28 -9.67 -0.46 -9.19
CA LEU A 28 -9.04 -1.76 -9.36
C LEU A 28 -9.15 -2.58 -8.08
N MET A 29 -8.83 -1.99 -6.95
CA MET A 29 -8.87 -2.72 -5.69
C MET A 29 -10.28 -3.21 -5.39
N ARG A 30 -11.28 -2.38 -5.64
CA ARG A 30 -12.66 -2.78 -5.42
C ARG A 30 -13.08 -3.90 -6.36
N SER A 31 -12.60 -3.86 -7.58
CA SER A 31 -12.93 -4.91 -8.54
C SER A 31 -12.35 -6.26 -8.11
N LEU A 32 -11.30 -6.24 -7.31
CA LEU A 32 -10.69 -7.46 -6.80
C LEU A 32 -11.35 -7.93 -5.50
N GLY A 33 -12.35 -7.19 -5.01
CA GLY A 33 -13.06 -7.59 -3.80
C GLY A 33 -12.54 -6.97 -2.53
N TYR A 34 -11.59 -6.04 -2.61
CA TYR A 34 -11.04 -5.40 -1.42
C TYR A 34 -11.79 -4.12 -1.10
N THR A 35 -11.68 -3.68 0.15
CA THR A 35 -12.12 -2.35 0.54
C THR A 35 -10.95 -1.42 0.31
N ALA A 36 -11.21 -0.22 -0.18
CA ALA A 36 -10.15 0.73 -0.47
C ALA A 36 -10.43 2.06 0.19
N ASP A 37 -9.46 2.56 0.95
CA ASP A 37 -9.48 3.92 1.47
C ASP A 37 -8.45 4.70 0.69
N VAL A 38 -8.77 5.95 0.34
CA VAL A 38 -7.88 6.76 -0.46
C VAL A 38 -7.51 8.04 0.26
N PHE A 39 -6.29 8.49 0.06
CA PHE A 39 -5.76 9.67 0.74
C PHE A 39 -4.93 10.46 -0.26
N SER A 40 -4.98 11.78 -0.15
CA SER A 40 -4.23 12.65 -1.06
C SER A 40 -2.85 12.99 -0.52
N SER A 41 -2.55 12.63 0.71
CA SER A 41 -1.25 12.92 1.30
C SER A 41 -0.91 11.90 2.37
N ALA A 42 0.37 11.81 2.70
CA ALA A 42 0.82 10.93 3.77
C ALA A 42 0.22 11.37 5.11
N ALA A 43 0.09 12.68 5.31
CA ALA A 43 -0.47 13.18 6.56
C ALA A 43 -1.91 12.71 6.76
N GLU A 44 -2.70 12.74 5.70
CA GLU A 44 -4.07 12.26 5.79
C GLU A 44 -4.12 10.79 6.18
N PHE A 45 -3.26 9.99 5.58
CA PHE A 45 -3.23 8.57 5.89
C PHE A 45 -2.82 8.33 7.33
N LEU A 46 -1.79 9.05 7.78
CA LEU A 46 -1.27 8.86 9.13
C LEU A 46 -2.27 9.22 10.21
N THR A 47 -3.26 10.05 9.89
CA THR A 47 -4.28 10.44 10.86
C THR A 47 -5.59 9.68 10.66
N SER A 48 -5.60 8.70 9.78
CA SER A 48 -6.81 7.94 9.54
C SER A 48 -7.15 7.05 10.73
N PRO A 49 -8.43 7.03 11.14
CA PRO A 49 -8.82 6.16 12.24
C PRO A 49 -8.73 4.69 11.88
N ARG A 50 -8.60 4.36 10.60
CA ARG A 50 -8.49 2.97 10.17
C ARG A 50 -7.08 2.59 9.77
N LEU A 51 -6.10 3.42 10.10
CA LEU A 51 -4.73 3.13 9.73
C LEU A 51 -4.29 1.73 10.17
N ALA A 52 -4.59 1.38 11.40
CA ALA A 52 -4.17 0.10 11.94
C ALA A 52 -4.86 -1.09 11.30
N GLU A 53 -5.94 -0.85 10.56
CA GLU A 53 -6.66 -1.91 9.86
C GLU A 53 -6.12 -2.14 8.46
N THR A 54 -5.21 -1.30 7.99
CA THR A 54 -4.69 -1.39 6.64
C THR A 54 -3.88 -2.68 6.48
N ALA A 55 -4.29 -3.50 5.54
CA ALA A 55 -3.60 -4.75 5.27
C ALA A 55 -2.50 -4.59 4.22
N CYS A 56 -2.63 -3.59 3.37
CA CYS A 56 -1.65 -3.30 2.34
C CYS A 56 -1.73 -1.82 2.00
N LEU A 57 -0.57 -1.18 1.86
CA LEU A 57 -0.50 0.24 1.50
C LEU A 57 0.10 0.37 0.10
N ILE A 58 -0.55 1.18 -0.74
CA ILE A 58 0.01 1.54 -2.04
C ILE A 58 0.25 3.04 -1.96
N ALA A 59 1.48 3.48 -2.11
CA ALA A 59 1.82 4.89 -1.97
C ALA A 59 2.70 5.39 -3.10
N ASP A 60 2.44 6.62 -3.52
CA ASP A 60 3.27 7.30 -4.50
C ASP A 60 4.56 7.75 -3.82
N VAL A 61 5.67 7.64 -4.52
CA VAL A 61 6.95 8.10 -3.98
C VAL A 61 7.01 9.62 -3.95
N GLN A 62 6.65 10.26 -5.08
CA GLN A 62 6.75 11.71 -5.17
C GLN A 62 5.50 12.39 -4.70
N MET A 63 5.50 12.82 -3.46
CA MET A 63 4.40 13.59 -2.88
C MET A 63 4.97 14.78 -2.14
N PRO A 64 4.24 15.90 -2.09
CA PRO A 64 4.70 17.05 -1.31
C PRO A 64 4.79 16.70 0.16
N ALA A 65 5.67 17.38 0.85
CA ALA A 65 5.86 17.29 2.30
C ALA A 65 6.44 15.97 2.77
N MET A 66 5.82 14.85 2.46
CA MET A 66 6.36 13.56 2.88
C MET A 66 6.25 12.59 1.72
N THR A 67 7.39 12.03 1.31
CA THR A 67 7.41 11.07 0.19
C THR A 67 6.91 9.71 0.66
N GLY A 68 6.64 8.83 -0.31
CA GLY A 68 6.24 7.47 0.03
C GLY A 68 7.33 6.72 0.77
N LEU A 69 8.59 7.00 0.45
CA LEU A 69 9.70 6.39 1.16
C LEU A 69 9.73 6.82 2.62
N GLU A 70 9.51 8.11 2.85
CA GLU A 70 9.49 8.64 4.21
C GLU A 70 8.29 8.13 4.97
N LEU A 71 7.16 7.99 4.29
CA LEU A 71 5.96 7.46 4.92
C LEU A 71 6.21 6.03 5.40
N HIS A 72 6.78 5.21 4.54
CA HIS A 72 7.06 3.83 4.91
C HIS A 72 8.01 3.77 6.10
N ARG A 73 9.04 4.61 6.09
CA ARG A 73 9.98 4.63 7.21
C ARG A 73 9.29 5.03 8.51
N ARG A 74 8.39 6.01 8.42
CA ARG A 74 7.65 6.46 9.59
C ARG A 74 6.81 5.32 10.16
N LEU A 75 6.17 4.55 9.28
CA LEU A 75 5.35 3.42 9.73
C LEU A 75 6.21 2.38 10.44
N VAL A 76 7.38 2.08 9.89
CA VAL A 76 8.27 1.11 10.52
C VAL A 76 8.70 1.62 11.88
N GLU A 77 9.06 2.90 11.97
CA GLU A 77 9.54 3.47 13.23
C GLU A 77 8.47 3.48 14.31
N THR A 78 7.21 3.57 13.92
CA THR A 78 6.13 3.60 14.89
C THR A 78 5.50 2.23 15.12
N GLY A 79 6.11 1.17 14.60
CA GLY A 79 5.64 -0.18 14.86
C GLY A 79 4.46 -0.64 14.02
N GLN A 80 4.15 0.10 12.95
CA GLN A 80 3.04 -0.30 12.07
C GLN A 80 3.62 -1.12 10.93
N ALA A 81 3.55 -2.43 11.05
CA ALA A 81 4.12 -3.33 10.05
C ALA A 81 3.14 -3.54 8.91
N ILE A 82 3.02 -2.57 8.05
CA ILE A 82 2.08 -2.64 6.92
C ILE A 82 2.84 -2.94 5.64
N PRO A 83 2.51 -4.06 4.96
CA PRO A 83 3.14 -4.35 3.67
C PRO A 83 2.89 -3.21 2.70
N THR A 84 3.94 -2.70 2.10
CA THR A 84 3.87 -1.46 1.31
C THR A 84 4.37 -1.68 -0.11
N ILE A 85 3.61 -1.13 -1.07
CA ILE A 85 3.98 -1.08 -2.47
C ILE A 85 4.18 0.40 -2.79
N LEU A 86 5.35 0.74 -3.32
CA LEU A 86 5.60 2.12 -3.74
C LEU A 86 5.52 2.21 -5.24
N MET A 87 4.98 3.33 -5.74
CA MET A 87 4.86 3.56 -7.16
C MET A 87 5.43 4.93 -7.48
N THR A 88 6.05 5.06 -8.63
CA THR A 88 6.67 6.32 -9.01
C THR A 88 6.67 6.50 -10.53
N ALA A 89 6.44 7.74 -10.97
CA ALA A 89 6.57 8.10 -12.38
C ALA A 89 8.04 8.28 -12.76
N PHE A 90 8.91 8.43 -11.74
CA PHE A 90 10.33 8.71 -11.98
C PHE A 90 11.19 7.74 -11.19
N PRO A 91 11.23 6.46 -11.61
CA PRO A 91 12.01 5.47 -10.86
C PRO A 91 13.50 5.74 -10.98
N ASN A 92 14.21 5.47 -9.90
CA ASN A 92 15.65 5.52 -9.94
C ASN A 92 16.22 4.42 -9.06
N THR A 93 17.45 4.01 -9.38
CA THR A 93 18.02 2.83 -8.73
C THR A 93 18.36 3.06 -7.27
N VAL A 94 18.68 4.30 -6.90
CA VAL A 94 19.00 4.59 -5.50
C VAL A 94 17.76 4.48 -4.64
N ASP A 95 16.66 5.09 -5.07
CA ASP A 95 15.42 5.01 -4.32
C ASP A 95 14.90 3.59 -4.26
N ARG A 96 15.04 2.85 -5.37
CA ARG A 96 14.56 1.48 -5.39
C ARG A 96 15.35 0.63 -4.38
N ALA A 97 16.66 0.78 -4.38
CA ALA A 97 17.50 0.01 -3.48
C ALA A 97 17.17 0.33 -2.03
N ARG A 98 16.97 1.63 -1.76
CA ARG A 98 16.63 2.06 -0.40
C ARG A 98 15.27 1.50 0.03
N ALA A 99 14.29 1.55 -0.86
CA ALA A 99 12.96 1.07 -0.56
C ALA A 99 12.99 -0.42 -0.22
N LEU A 100 13.63 -1.21 -1.08
CA LEU A 100 13.68 -2.64 -0.86
C LEU A 100 14.48 -2.99 0.39
N ASN A 101 15.55 -2.24 0.64
CA ASN A 101 16.34 -2.46 1.83
C ASN A 101 15.54 -2.14 3.10
N ASP A 102 14.62 -1.19 3.01
CA ASP A 102 13.78 -0.83 4.15
C ASP A 102 12.58 -1.77 4.33
N GLY A 103 12.42 -2.73 3.43
CA GLY A 103 11.36 -3.72 3.57
C GLY A 103 10.12 -3.47 2.74
N VAL A 104 10.17 -2.54 1.79
CA VAL A 104 9.05 -2.31 0.87
C VAL A 104 8.90 -3.55 -0.01
N MET A 105 7.66 -3.98 -0.19
CA MET A 105 7.40 -5.21 -0.96
C MET A 105 7.67 -5.06 -2.44
N CYS A 106 7.25 -3.96 -3.03
CA CYS A 106 7.42 -3.74 -4.45
C CYS A 106 7.66 -2.25 -4.71
N TYR A 107 8.45 -1.97 -5.72
CA TYR A 107 8.73 -0.60 -6.14
C TYR A 107 8.43 -0.58 -7.64
N LEU A 108 7.32 0.04 -8.03
CA LEU A 108 6.80 -0.06 -9.38
C LEU A 108 6.83 1.27 -10.11
N ARG A 109 6.99 1.20 -11.42
CA ARG A 109 6.94 2.37 -12.26
C ARG A 109 5.51 2.66 -12.67
N LYS A 110 5.11 3.93 -12.67
CA LYS A 110 3.81 4.35 -13.17
C LYS A 110 3.91 4.62 -14.66
N PRO A 111 2.90 4.26 -15.43
CA PRO A 111 1.71 3.50 -15.02
C PRO A 111 2.05 2.02 -14.92
N ALA A 112 1.57 1.37 -13.90
CA ALA A 112 1.81 -0.04 -13.74
C ALA A 112 0.70 -0.83 -14.41
N GLU A 113 1.05 -1.99 -14.97
CA GLU A 113 0.05 -2.85 -15.55
C GLU A 113 -0.81 -3.40 -14.43
N GLU A 114 -2.11 -3.51 -14.70
CA GLU A 114 -3.04 -3.98 -13.68
C GLU A 114 -2.66 -5.36 -13.16
N GLU A 115 -2.25 -6.25 -14.05
CA GLU A 115 -1.85 -7.58 -13.64
C GLU A 115 -0.66 -7.55 -12.70
N HIS A 116 0.30 -6.69 -13.00
CA HIS A 116 1.50 -6.62 -12.19
C HIS A 116 1.17 -6.05 -10.81
N LEU A 117 0.38 -4.98 -10.76
CA LEU A 117 -0.02 -4.39 -9.49
C LEU A 117 -0.85 -5.37 -8.69
N THR A 118 -1.78 -6.09 -9.33
CA THR A 118 -2.61 -7.07 -8.65
C THR A 118 -1.73 -8.16 -8.02
N ARG A 119 -0.72 -8.60 -8.75
CA ARG A 119 0.17 -9.63 -8.24
C ARG A 119 0.94 -9.13 -7.01
N CYS A 120 1.41 -7.89 -7.05
CA CYS A 120 2.12 -7.32 -5.92
C CYS A 120 1.21 -7.20 -4.69
N VAL A 121 -0.04 -6.80 -4.91
CA VAL A 121 -0.98 -6.69 -3.81
C VAL A 121 -1.24 -8.06 -3.19
N ARG A 122 -1.43 -9.07 -4.03
CA ARG A 122 -1.68 -10.41 -3.51
C ARG A 122 -0.48 -10.95 -2.74
N GLU A 123 0.71 -10.64 -3.21
CA GLU A 123 1.91 -11.05 -2.50
C GLU A 123 2.01 -10.35 -1.16
N ALA A 124 1.71 -9.07 -1.13
CA ALA A 124 1.75 -8.30 0.10
C ALA A 124 0.76 -8.84 1.11
N LEU A 125 -0.44 -9.17 0.65
CA LEU A 125 -1.47 -9.69 1.55
C LEU A 125 -1.13 -11.08 2.05
N ARG A 126 -0.51 -11.88 1.22
CA ARG A 126 -0.11 -13.21 1.63
C ARG A 126 0.99 -13.15 2.67
N SER A 127 1.92 -12.24 2.50
CA SER A 127 3.01 -12.05 3.43
C SER A 127 2.48 -11.66 4.80
N ALA A 128 1.43 -10.83 4.84
CA ALA A 128 0.86 -10.39 6.10
C ALA A 128 0.14 -11.51 6.81
N ASP A 129 -0.38 -12.46 6.05
CA ASP A 129 -1.19 -13.52 6.62
C ASP A 129 -0.44 -14.74 7.10
N SER A 130 0.81 -14.91 6.73
CA SER A 130 1.48 -16.13 7.10
C SER A 130 2.81 -15.85 7.75
N PRO A 131 2.77 -15.25 8.85
CA PRO A 131 3.98 -14.92 9.57
C PRO A 131 4.73 -16.09 10.09
N GLU A 132 4.39 -16.47 11.23
CA GLU A 132 5.21 -17.38 11.90
C GLU A 132 4.99 -18.79 11.61
N GLU A 133 3.93 -19.11 11.05
CA GLU A 133 3.70 -20.48 10.85
C GLU A 133 4.72 -21.06 9.95
N ASP A 134 5.50 -20.25 9.33
CA ASP A 134 6.53 -20.76 8.50
C ASP A 134 7.62 -21.40 9.27
N LEU A 135 7.59 -21.27 10.52
CA LEU A 135 8.61 -21.90 11.33
C LEU A 135 8.48 -23.41 11.35
#